data_de936d60767b62979e898c8c3b0acf26
#
_entry.id   de936d60767b62979e898c8c3b0acf26
#
_cell.length_a   1.000
_cell.length_b   1.000
_cell.length_c   1.000
_cell.angle_alpha   90.00
_cell.angle_beta   90.00
_cell.angle_gamma   90.00
#
_symmetry.space_group_name_H-M   'P 1'
#
loop_
_entity.id
_entity.type
_entity.pdbx_description
1 polymer ?
#
loop_
_entity_poly.entity_id
_entity_poly.type
_entity_poly.pdbx_seq_one_letter_code
_entity_poly.pdbx_strand_id
1 'polypeptide(L)'
;SQSESLDMPSFLPDRLEAGTLNLPGIFGLGAALDYLDREGEALRARERKLAGHLWARLMELEEDGLRVLGSDDPVNRVGVVSVDFLCADNAEMTFRLEREYGIQTRCGLHCAPLAHKTLGTFPQGAVRFSVGPFTTFEELDYVHGAVYDLLLEVGNQ
;
A
#
# COMPACT_ATOMS: atom_id res chain seq x y z
N SER A 1 25.28 -29.72 7.84
CA SER A 1 25.57 -29.23 9.19
C SER A 1 26.47 -30.24 9.89
N GLN A 2 27.56 -29.77 10.47
CA GLN A 2 28.43 -30.62 11.30
C GLN A 2 27.84 -30.62 12.72
N SER A 3 26.89 -31.52 12.98
CA SER A 3 26.18 -31.61 14.26
C SER A 3 27.09 -31.94 15.46
N GLU A 4 28.34 -32.27 15.22
CA GLU A 4 29.35 -32.61 16.23
C GLU A 4 30.22 -31.39 16.63
N SER A 5 30.15 -30.29 15.88
CA SER A 5 30.90 -29.06 16.19
C SER A 5 30.05 -28.03 16.90
N LEU A 6 30.64 -27.37 17.91
CA LEU A 6 30.02 -26.21 18.56
C LEU A 6 30.19 -24.92 17.74
N ASP A 7 31.09 -24.92 16.77
CA ASP A 7 31.36 -23.77 15.93
C ASP A 7 30.74 -23.94 14.54
N MET A 8 30.30 -22.84 13.97
CA MET A 8 29.82 -22.81 12.59
C MET A 8 30.98 -23.06 11.61
N PRO A 9 30.76 -23.78 10.50
CA PRO A 9 31.75 -23.94 9.45
C PRO A 9 32.28 -22.58 8.96
N SER A 10 33.56 -22.52 8.61
CA SER A 10 34.18 -21.28 8.10
C SER A 10 33.96 -21.06 6.60
N PHE A 11 33.51 -22.05 5.87
CA PHE A 11 33.32 -22.04 4.43
C PHE A 11 31.87 -21.71 4.03
N LEU A 12 31.70 -21.14 2.84
CA LEU A 12 30.40 -20.88 2.24
C LEU A 12 29.91 -22.10 1.44
N PRO A 13 28.59 -22.33 1.37
CA PRO A 13 27.49 -21.54 1.97
C PRO A 13 27.19 -21.87 3.44
N ASP A 14 27.73 -22.95 3.98
CA ASP A 14 27.37 -23.51 5.31
C ASP A 14 27.49 -22.51 6.45
N ARG A 15 28.47 -21.59 6.37
CA ARG A 15 28.66 -20.52 7.34
C ARG A 15 27.42 -19.65 7.53
N LEU A 16 26.62 -19.44 6.49
CA LEU A 16 25.45 -18.58 6.47
C LEU A 16 24.12 -19.37 6.57
N GLU A 17 24.19 -20.70 6.55
CA GLU A 17 23.03 -21.58 6.52
C GLU A 17 23.06 -22.56 7.69
N ALA A 18 22.44 -22.17 8.79
CA ALA A 18 22.52 -22.91 10.06
C ALA A 18 21.53 -24.09 10.19
N GLY A 19 20.87 -24.51 9.13
CA GLY A 19 19.90 -25.61 9.21
C GLY A 19 19.29 -25.98 7.87
N THR A 20 18.18 -26.73 7.90
CA THR A 20 17.46 -27.13 6.68
C THR A 20 16.91 -25.89 5.99
N LEU A 21 17.21 -25.76 4.69
CA LEU A 21 16.73 -24.65 3.87
C LEU A 21 15.21 -24.67 3.76
N ASN A 22 14.63 -23.47 3.67
CA ASN A 22 13.21 -23.31 3.37
C ASN A 22 12.95 -23.56 1.88
N LEU A 23 13.06 -24.83 1.46
CA LEU A 23 12.87 -25.21 0.07
C LEU A 23 11.52 -24.78 -0.52
N PRO A 24 10.36 -24.96 0.18
CA PRO A 24 9.09 -24.48 -0.33
C PRO A 24 9.10 -22.97 -0.61
N GLY A 25 9.70 -22.16 0.26
CA GLY A 25 9.81 -20.72 0.05
C GLY A 25 10.72 -20.35 -1.12
N ILE A 26 11.84 -21.09 -1.29
CA ILE A 26 12.78 -20.89 -2.41
C ILE A 26 12.09 -21.22 -3.75
N PHE A 27 11.38 -22.35 -3.83
CA PHE A 27 10.63 -22.73 -5.03
C PHE A 27 9.49 -21.73 -5.31
N GLY A 28 8.77 -21.29 -4.28
CA GLY A 28 7.72 -20.27 -4.42
C GLY A 28 8.26 -18.93 -4.93
N LEU A 29 9.43 -18.51 -4.43
CA LEU A 29 10.10 -17.30 -4.91
C LEU A 29 10.52 -17.46 -6.38
N GLY A 30 11.10 -18.61 -6.75
CA GLY A 30 11.44 -18.91 -8.14
C GLY A 30 10.24 -18.81 -9.08
N ALA A 31 9.12 -19.44 -8.72
CA ALA A 31 7.88 -19.37 -9.50
C ALA A 31 7.32 -17.94 -9.60
N ALA A 32 7.43 -17.15 -8.53
CA ALA A 32 7.01 -15.75 -8.54
C ALA A 32 7.90 -14.89 -9.46
N LEU A 33 9.19 -15.11 -9.47
CA LEU A 33 10.12 -14.42 -10.38
C LEU A 33 9.85 -14.79 -11.85
N ASP A 34 9.63 -16.06 -12.15
CA ASP A 34 9.25 -16.50 -13.50
C ASP A 34 7.91 -15.86 -13.96
N TYR A 35 6.96 -15.72 -13.05
CA TYR A 35 5.70 -15.03 -13.34
C TYR A 35 5.92 -13.56 -13.64
N LEU A 36 6.72 -12.86 -12.82
CA LEU A 36 7.05 -11.45 -13.02
C LEU A 36 7.88 -11.20 -14.29
N ASP A 37 8.71 -12.13 -14.68
CA ASP A 37 9.48 -12.05 -15.94
C ASP A 37 8.55 -12.08 -17.16
N ARG A 38 7.52 -12.93 -17.13
CA ARG A 38 6.55 -13.05 -18.22
C ARG A 38 5.53 -11.93 -18.26
N GLU A 39 4.98 -11.55 -17.11
CA GLU A 39 3.78 -10.70 -17.01
C GLU A 39 4.07 -9.30 -16.45
N GLY A 40 5.25 -9.08 -15.89
CA GLY A 40 5.55 -7.91 -15.06
C GLY A 40 5.36 -6.56 -15.75
N GLU A 41 5.56 -6.46 -17.06
CA GLU A 41 5.31 -5.22 -17.79
C GLU A 41 3.79 -4.92 -17.89
N ALA A 42 3.00 -5.93 -18.23
CA ALA A 42 1.54 -5.81 -18.29
C ALA A 42 0.94 -5.51 -16.92
N LEU A 43 1.44 -6.18 -15.87
CA LEU A 43 1.02 -5.95 -14.49
C LEU A 43 1.31 -4.52 -14.04
N ARG A 44 2.52 -4.01 -14.29
CA ARG A 44 2.89 -2.62 -13.98
C ARG A 44 2.06 -1.60 -14.76
N ALA A 45 1.77 -1.87 -16.03
CA ALA A 45 0.93 -1.00 -16.82
C ALA A 45 -0.52 -0.95 -16.30
N ARG A 46 -1.05 -2.11 -15.87
CA ARG A 46 -2.36 -2.20 -15.23
C ARG A 46 -2.40 -1.47 -13.89
N GLU A 47 -1.41 -1.71 -13.03
CA GLU A 47 -1.31 -1.08 -11.72
C GLU A 47 -1.28 0.46 -11.82
N ARG A 48 -0.51 1.01 -12.77
CA ARG A 48 -0.52 2.46 -13.03
C ARG A 48 -1.90 3.00 -13.45
N LYS A 49 -2.62 2.25 -14.28
CA LYS A 49 -3.99 2.64 -14.67
C LYS A 49 -4.94 2.65 -13.49
N LEU A 50 -4.87 1.62 -12.65
CA LEU A 50 -5.68 1.51 -11.43
C LEU A 50 -5.36 2.61 -10.44
N ALA A 51 -4.07 2.87 -10.17
CA ALA A 51 -3.65 3.96 -9.30
C ALA A 51 -4.09 5.34 -9.82
N GLY A 52 -3.98 5.57 -11.13
CA GLY A 52 -4.46 6.80 -11.77
C GLY A 52 -5.97 6.97 -11.67
N HIS A 53 -6.74 5.88 -11.83
CA HIS A 53 -8.19 5.90 -11.66
C HIS A 53 -8.56 6.24 -10.20
N LEU A 54 -8.00 5.53 -9.23
CA LEU A 54 -8.24 5.81 -7.82
C LEU A 54 -7.88 7.24 -7.45
N TRP A 55 -6.72 7.72 -7.93
CA TRP A 55 -6.30 9.10 -7.71
C TRP A 55 -7.33 10.10 -8.24
N ALA A 56 -7.78 9.93 -9.49
CA ALA A 56 -8.77 10.80 -10.10
C ALA A 56 -10.10 10.80 -9.33
N ARG A 57 -10.56 9.63 -8.91
CA ARG A 57 -11.79 9.49 -8.12
C ARG A 57 -11.69 10.17 -6.75
N LEU A 58 -10.55 10.04 -6.06
CA LEU A 58 -10.35 10.68 -4.76
C LEU A 58 -10.15 12.20 -4.87
N MET A 59 -9.58 12.70 -5.98
CA MET A 59 -9.48 14.14 -6.26
C MET A 59 -10.85 14.82 -6.38
N GLU A 60 -11.89 14.11 -6.82
CA GLU A 60 -13.25 14.62 -6.86
C GLU A 60 -13.80 15.00 -5.47
N LEU A 61 -13.20 14.46 -4.39
CA LEU A 61 -13.63 14.66 -3.01
C LEU A 61 -12.83 15.74 -2.25
N GLU A 62 -11.93 16.47 -2.93
CA GLU A 62 -11.12 17.50 -2.26
C GLU A 62 -11.97 18.65 -1.68
N GLU A 63 -13.04 19.04 -2.35
CA GLU A 63 -13.96 20.06 -1.86
C GLU A 63 -14.79 19.58 -0.66
N ASP A 64 -14.91 18.27 -0.48
CA ASP A 64 -15.64 17.64 0.63
C ASP A 64 -14.77 17.40 1.87
N GLY A 65 -13.50 17.84 1.86
CA GLY A 65 -12.60 17.76 3.01
C GLY A 65 -11.57 16.63 2.95
N LEU A 66 -11.29 16.11 1.77
CA LEU A 66 -10.18 15.20 1.50
C LEU A 66 -9.00 15.96 0.88
N ARG A 67 -7.78 15.63 1.24
CA ARG A 67 -6.58 16.10 0.54
C ARG A 67 -5.82 14.91 -0.04
N VAL A 68 -5.69 14.87 -1.35
CA VAL A 68 -4.89 13.84 -2.03
C VAL A 68 -3.43 14.26 -2.04
N LEU A 69 -2.52 13.37 -1.64
CA LEU A 69 -1.12 13.66 -1.44
C LEU A 69 -0.26 13.15 -2.60
N GLY A 70 0.82 13.85 -2.86
CA GLY A 70 1.83 13.47 -3.85
C GLY A 70 1.70 14.22 -5.17
N SER A 71 2.42 13.74 -6.20
CA SER A 71 2.48 14.39 -7.51
C SER A 71 1.21 14.12 -8.33
N ASP A 72 0.81 15.09 -9.14
CA ASP A 72 -0.29 14.96 -10.10
C ASP A 72 0.11 14.19 -11.36
N ASP A 73 1.39 13.82 -11.47
CA ASP A 73 1.90 13.10 -12.63
C ASP A 73 1.55 11.59 -12.54
N PRO A 74 0.61 11.09 -13.35
CA PRO A 74 0.20 9.69 -13.31
C PRO A 74 1.30 8.73 -13.81
N VAL A 75 2.29 9.22 -14.55
CA VAL A 75 3.39 8.39 -15.09
C VAL A 75 4.34 7.97 -14.00
N ASN A 76 4.55 8.82 -13.00
CA ASN A 76 5.48 8.60 -11.89
C ASN A 76 4.79 8.04 -10.63
N ARG A 77 3.55 7.55 -10.74
CA ARG A 77 2.85 6.88 -9.64
C ARG A 77 3.13 5.38 -9.64
N VAL A 78 3.28 4.85 -8.44
CA VAL A 78 3.19 3.42 -8.15
C VAL A 78 1.77 3.09 -7.68
N GLY A 79 1.46 1.83 -7.42
CA GLY A 79 0.15 1.36 -6.95
C GLY A 79 -0.28 1.88 -5.57
N VAL A 80 0.00 3.15 -5.27
CA VAL A 80 -0.29 3.78 -3.97
C VAL A 80 -0.90 5.17 -4.17
N VAL A 81 -2.01 5.43 -3.46
CA VAL A 81 -2.59 6.76 -3.29
C VAL A 81 -2.71 7.05 -1.81
N SER A 82 -2.17 8.18 -1.36
CA SER A 82 -2.24 8.62 0.03
C SER A 82 -3.12 9.84 0.14
N VAL A 83 -3.95 9.88 1.19
CA VAL A 83 -4.86 10.98 1.47
C VAL A 83 -4.77 11.43 2.92
N ASP A 84 -5.22 12.64 3.18
CA ASP A 84 -5.37 13.22 4.50
C ASP A 84 -6.82 13.70 4.65
N PHE A 85 -7.54 13.20 5.65
CA PHE A 85 -8.88 13.65 5.97
C PHE A 85 -8.80 14.94 6.79
N LEU A 86 -9.18 16.06 6.20
CA LEU A 86 -9.05 17.37 6.82
C LEU A 86 -10.11 17.63 7.90
N CYS A 87 -11.23 16.92 7.83
CA CYS A 87 -12.38 17.09 8.73
C CYS A 87 -12.46 16.04 9.84
N ALA A 88 -11.57 15.03 9.85
CA ALA A 88 -11.59 13.93 10.81
C ALA A 88 -10.20 13.36 11.09
N ASP A 89 -10.10 12.55 12.14
CA ASP A 89 -8.87 11.82 12.43
C ASP A 89 -8.62 10.69 11.43
N ASN A 90 -7.43 10.62 10.85
CA ASN A 90 -7.05 9.62 9.86
C ASN A 90 -7.16 8.17 10.38
N ALA A 91 -6.89 7.95 11.68
CA ALA A 91 -6.99 6.60 12.26
C ALA A 91 -8.45 6.20 12.45
N GLU A 92 -9.32 7.13 12.84
CA GLU A 92 -10.76 6.90 12.92
C GLU A 92 -11.34 6.58 11.55
N MET A 93 -11.02 7.37 10.53
CA MET A 93 -11.49 7.13 9.16
C MET A 93 -11.01 5.79 8.61
N THR A 94 -9.76 5.40 8.89
CA THR A 94 -9.23 4.08 8.54
C THR A 94 -10.01 2.95 9.23
N PHE A 95 -10.30 3.11 10.52
CA PHE A 95 -11.07 2.13 11.29
C PHE A 95 -12.49 1.98 10.73
N ARG A 96 -13.15 3.08 10.38
CA ARG A 96 -14.49 3.09 9.80
C ARG A 96 -14.51 2.47 8.40
N LEU A 97 -13.53 2.79 7.55
CA LEU A 97 -13.38 2.16 6.22
C LEU A 97 -13.32 0.62 6.33
N GLU A 98 -12.54 0.11 7.29
CA GLU A 98 -12.44 -1.34 7.50
C GLU A 98 -13.75 -1.92 8.10
N ARG A 99 -14.27 -1.27 9.14
CA ARG A 99 -15.40 -1.80 9.92
C ARG A 99 -16.72 -1.78 9.17
N GLU A 100 -17.00 -0.69 8.44
CA GLU A 100 -18.29 -0.44 7.82
C GLU A 100 -18.32 -0.87 6.34
N TYR A 101 -17.17 -0.77 5.66
CA TYR A 101 -17.08 -1.01 4.22
C TYR A 101 -16.16 -2.19 3.85
N GLY A 102 -15.43 -2.78 4.80
CA GLY A 102 -14.49 -3.86 4.54
C GLY A 102 -13.24 -3.42 3.76
N ILE A 103 -12.96 -2.12 3.71
CA ILE A 103 -11.83 -1.54 2.97
C ILE A 103 -10.62 -1.44 3.90
N GLN A 104 -9.62 -2.29 3.67
CA GLN A 104 -8.40 -2.29 4.45
C GLN A 104 -7.41 -1.26 3.93
N THR A 105 -7.07 -0.29 4.76
CA THR A 105 -6.09 0.75 4.48
C THR A 105 -5.04 0.78 5.60
N ARG A 106 -4.05 1.66 5.45
CA ARG A 106 -3.07 1.87 6.51
C ARG A 106 -2.91 3.35 6.77
N CYS A 107 -3.02 3.79 8.03
CA CYS A 107 -2.76 5.16 8.43
C CYS A 107 -1.45 5.35 9.18
N GLY A 108 -0.97 6.58 9.26
CA GLY A 108 0.19 7.02 10.04
C GLY A 108 1.37 7.45 9.18
N LEU A 109 2.56 7.43 9.77
CA LEU A 109 3.79 7.97 9.16
C LEU A 109 4.48 7.02 8.17
N HIS A 110 4.04 5.76 8.05
CA HIS A 110 4.59 4.75 7.14
C HIS A 110 6.12 4.62 7.18
N CYS A 111 6.74 4.84 8.36
CA CYS A 111 8.20 4.88 8.56
C CYS A 111 8.92 5.98 7.77
N ALA A 112 8.20 7.04 7.34
CA ALA A 112 8.71 8.14 6.53
C ALA A 112 8.44 9.53 7.15
N PRO A 113 8.90 9.81 8.39
CA PRO A 113 8.56 11.06 9.09
C PRO A 113 9.02 12.31 8.35
N LEU A 114 10.12 12.25 7.59
CA LEU A 114 10.60 13.39 6.81
C LEU A 114 9.69 13.72 5.62
N ALA A 115 9.14 12.69 4.95
CA ALA A 115 8.17 12.90 3.88
C ALA A 115 6.90 13.58 4.43
N HIS A 116 6.41 13.14 5.59
CA HIS A 116 5.25 13.75 6.23
C HIS A 116 5.50 15.20 6.70
N LYS A 117 6.73 15.53 7.11
CA LYS A 117 7.11 16.94 7.39
C LYS A 117 7.06 17.79 6.12
N THR A 118 7.56 17.27 4.99
CA THR A 118 7.51 17.96 3.70
C THR A 118 6.08 18.16 3.21
N LEU A 119 5.23 17.15 3.38
CA LEU A 119 3.82 17.17 2.96
C LEU A 119 2.90 17.93 3.93
N GLY A 120 3.40 18.33 5.10
CA GLY A 120 2.62 19.01 6.14
C GLY A 120 1.60 18.10 6.86
N THR A 121 1.83 16.79 6.85
CA THR A 121 0.98 15.78 7.52
C THR A 121 1.61 15.19 8.79
N PHE A 122 2.74 15.74 9.25
CA PHE A 122 3.35 15.35 10.51
C PHE A 122 2.67 16.10 11.67
N PRO A 123 2.38 15.45 12.82
CA PRO A 123 2.71 14.08 13.21
C PRO A 123 1.63 13.03 12.88
N GLN A 124 0.46 13.40 12.38
CA GLN A 124 -0.70 12.52 12.19
C GLN A 124 -0.45 11.45 11.10
N GLY A 125 0.35 11.80 10.09
CA GLY A 125 0.55 10.93 8.94
C GLY A 125 -0.57 11.07 7.91
N ALA A 126 -0.81 10.00 7.16
CA ALA A 126 -1.82 9.94 6.10
C ALA A 126 -2.48 8.56 6.03
N VAL A 127 -3.63 8.46 5.39
CA VAL A 127 -4.25 7.19 5.03
C VAL A 127 -3.75 6.76 3.67
N ARG A 128 -3.26 5.53 3.56
CA ARG A 128 -2.69 4.96 2.34
C ARG A 128 -3.58 3.88 1.78
N PHE A 129 -4.04 4.09 0.57
CA PHE A 129 -4.66 3.08 -0.28
C PHE A 129 -3.57 2.43 -1.14
N SER A 130 -3.60 1.11 -1.27
CA SER A 130 -2.65 0.37 -2.09
C SER A 130 -3.43 -0.51 -3.06
N VAL A 131 -3.15 -0.36 -4.35
CA VAL A 131 -3.75 -1.17 -5.41
C VAL A 131 -2.73 -2.17 -5.91
N GLY A 132 -3.21 -3.34 -6.28
CA GLY A 132 -2.39 -4.37 -6.89
C GLY A 132 -2.90 -4.74 -8.28
N PRO A 133 -2.19 -5.60 -9.02
CA PRO A 133 -2.55 -5.95 -10.39
C PRO A 133 -3.87 -6.71 -10.50
N PHE A 134 -4.39 -7.25 -9.40
CA PHE A 134 -5.65 -8.00 -9.35
C PHE A 134 -6.83 -7.16 -8.88
N THR A 135 -6.59 -5.93 -8.42
CA THR A 135 -7.65 -4.96 -8.09
C THR A 135 -8.47 -4.63 -9.33
N THR A 136 -9.76 -4.38 -9.16
CA THR A 136 -10.69 -4.01 -10.25
C THR A 136 -11.06 -2.53 -10.18
N PHE A 137 -11.57 -1.97 -11.28
CA PHE A 137 -12.07 -0.59 -11.31
C PHE A 137 -13.33 -0.44 -10.45
N GLU A 138 -14.17 -1.46 -10.41
CA GLU A 138 -15.39 -1.50 -9.60
C GLU A 138 -15.07 -1.44 -8.09
N GLU A 139 -14.00 -2.12 -7.65
CA GLU A 139 -13.52 -2.00 -6.26
C GLU A 139 -13.04 -0.58 -5.96
N LEU A 140 -12.40 0.10 -6.91
CA LEU A 140 -11.93 1.47 -6.72
C LEU A 140 -13.08 2.49 -6.72
N ASP A 141 -14.11 2.29 -7.53
CA ASP A 141 -15.33 3.09 -7.50
C ASP A 141 -16.11 2.86 -6.19
N TYR A 142 -16.10 1.63 -5.65
CA TYR A 142 -16.63 1.34 -4.33
C TYR A 142 -15.86 2.08 -3.22
N VAL A 143 -14.53 2.13 -3.30
CA VAL A 143 -13.69 2.92 -2.37
C VAL A 143 -14.09 4.40 -2.40
N HIS A 144 -14.27 4.97 -3.60
CA HIS A 144 -14.70 6.36 -3.74
C HIS A 144 -16.05 6.61 -3.04
N GLY A 145 -17.05 5.75 -3.29
CA GLY A 145 -18.36 5.85 -2.65
C GLY A 145 -18.27 5.80 -1.12
N ALA A 146 -17.50 4.84 -0.58
CA ALA A 146 -17.31 4.69 0.86
C ALA A 146 -16.63 5.91 1.50
N VAL A 147 -15.60 6.47 0.83
CA VAL A 147 -14.93 7.70 1.31
C VAL A 147 -15.88 8.88 1.28
N TYR A 148 -16.66 9.04 0.20
CA TYR A 148 -17.67 10.09 0.07
C TYR A 148 -18.73 10.04 1.18
N ASP A 149 -19.30 8.86 1.43
CA ASP A 149 -20.31 8.65 2.48
C ASP A 149 -19.76 9.05 3.86
N LEU A 150 -18.54 8.63 4.18
CA LEU A 150 -17.88 8.98 5.43
C LEU A 150 -17.64 10.50 5.58
N LEU A 151 -17.23 11.17 4.49
CA LEU A 151 -17.03 12.62 4.49
C LEU A 151 -18.34 13.37 4.74
N LEU A 152 -19.44 12.94 4.10
CA LEU A 152 -20.77 13.52 4.32
C LEU A 152 -21.24 13.37 5.77
N GLU A 153 -21.00 12.22 6.39
CA GLU A 153 -21.40 11.98 7.77
C GLU A 153 -20.66 12.87 8.75
N VAL A 154 -19.35 13.07 8.56
CA VAL A 154 -18.52 13.92 9.41
C VAL A 154 -18.83 15.40 9.18
N GLY A 155 -19.06 15.83 7.94
CA GLY A 155 -19.39 17.21 7.60
C GLY A 155 -20.76 17.70 8.13
N ASN A 156 -21.64 16.77 8.53
CA ASN A 156 -22.97 17.06 9.08
C ASN A 156 -23.02 17.05 10.62
N GLN A 157 -21.90 16.85 11.31
CA GLN A 157 -21.76 16.90 12.76
C GLN A 157 -21.20 18.23 13.23
#